data_4eb79e79c0ccf082288201d6b4f155dd
#
_entry.id   4eb79e79c0ccf082288201d6b4f155dd
#
_cell.length_a   1.000
_cell.length_b   1.000
_cell.length_c   1.000
_cell.angle_alpha   90.00
_cell.angle_beta   90.00
_cell.angle_gamma   90.00
#
_symmetry.space_group_name_H-M   'P 1'
#
loop_
_entity.id
_entity.type
_entity.pdbx_description
1 polymer ?
#
loop_
_entity_poly.entity_id
_entity_poly.type
_entity_poly.pdbx_seq_one_letter_code
_entity_poly.pdbx_strand_id
1 'polypeptide(L)'
;MKKKTNIIIFLLAIILTLPAFAQDTLSHEKVLPTGIFVSYGQGWYAVKDQYISKEQYSGMMPYYNLEWLRFRNKKGYRLQFEYRKSTDISNHNITTDAQQVSFSQDFIFAAGDFPVGSKNVYAFLGPSVQIFYYELYYNFAQPGNYITPTTLGFLGSLGINANLIYPLNKKLNLEGFLRSNVLSITGKKIDDERYRDDQTPAFVSVISASKIDFHLSVRYFLAKNVALSVAYKFDLSRINKWDPYIAASNSALITVQVKL
;
A
#
# COMPACT_ATOMS: atom_id res chain seq x y z
N MET A 1 -11.29 -16.22 18.03
CA MET A 1 -11.01 -14.80 17.68
C MET A 1 -10.01 -14.08 18.58
N LYS A 2 -9.79 -14.46 19.84
CA LYS A 2 -8.88 -13.75 20.79
C LYS A 2 -7.37 -13.78 20.45
N LYS A 3 -6.87 -14.77 19.69
CA LYS A 3 -5.42 -14.85 19.37
C LYS A 3 -4.92 -13.83 18.31
N LYS A 4 -5.79 -13.33 17.44
CA LYS A 4 -5.39 -12.37 16.39
C LYS A 4 -5.21 -10.93 16.92
N THR A 5 -5.94 -10.57 17.97
CA THR A 5 -5.85 -9.24 18.59
C THR A 5 -4.50 -9.03 19.30
N ASN A 6 -3.92 -10.08 19.87
CA ASN A 6 -2.68 -10.00 20.62
C ASN A 6 -1.46 -9.70 19.72
N ILE A 7 -1.46 -10.16 18.47
CA ILE A 7 -0.35 -9.90 17.51
C ILE A 7 -0.32 -8.42 17.12
N ILE A 8 -1.47 -7.81 16.91
CA ILE A 8 -1.56 -6.38 16.53
C ILE A 8 -1.13 -5.50 17.69
N ILE A 9 -1.54 -5.82 18.93
CA ILE A 9 -1.13 -5.10 20.14
C ILE A 9 0.37 -5.26 20.39
N PHE A 10 0.93 -6.44 20.15
CA PHE A 10 2.36 -6.70 20.30
C PHE A 10 3.19 -5.93 19.28
N LEU A 11 2.75 -5.86 18.02
CA LEU A 11 3.39 -5.03 16.98
C LEU A 11 3.30 -3.53 17.29
N LEU A 12 2.16 -3.05 17.77
CA LEU A 12 2.00 -1.66 18.21
C LEU A 12 2.89 -1.34 19.42
N ALA A 13 3.00 -2.24 20.39
CA ALA A 13 3.88 -2.06 21.55
C ALA A 13 5.35 -1.97 21.16
N ILE A 14 5.81 -2.79 20.19
CA ILE A 14 7.17 -2.70 19.63
C ILE A 14 7.39 -1.34 18.98
N ILE A 15 6.44 -0.85 18.18
CA ILE A 15 6.54 0.45 17.49
C ILE A 15 6.60 1.61 18.51
N LEU A 16 5.85 1.55 19.61
CA LEU A 16 5.79 2.59 20.62
C LEU A 16 7.00 2.61 21.58
N THR A 17 7.73 1.50 21.69
CA THR A 17 8.93 1.42 22.54
C THR A 17 10.23 1.79 21.80
N LEU A 18 10.22 1.86 20.48
CA LEU A 18 11.41 2.19 19.66
C LEU A 18 12.07 3.57 19.95
N PRO A 19 11.34 4.64 20.35
CA PRO A 19 11.98 5.93 20.62
C PRO A 19 12.94 5.94 21.82
N ALA A 20 12.84 4.98 22.74
CA ALA A 20 13.63 4.96 23.96
C ALA A 20 15.09 4.50 23.80
N PHE A 21 15.48 3.96 22.63
CA PHE A 21 16.80 3.40 22.38
C PHE A 21 17.68 4.18 21.41
N ALA A 22 17.30 5.43 21.09
CA ALA A 22 18.06 6.27 20.17
C ALA A 22 19.36 6.77 20.81
N GLN A 23 20.35 5.92 20.96
CA GLN A 23 21.74 6.32 21.21
C GLN A 23 22.60 6.16 19.94
N ASP A 24 23.18 7.28 19.57
CA ASP A 24 24.20 7.64 18.60
C ASP A 24 25.03 6.54 17.91
N THR A 25 25.27 6.75 16.59
CA THR A 25 26.59 6.81 15.94
C THR A 25 26.72 6.25 14.53
N LEU A 26 25.69 5.95 13.77
CA LEU A 26 25.87 5.67 12.34
C LEU A 26 25.00 6.60 11.50
N SER A 27 25.57 7.15 10.43
CA SER A 27 24.81 8.02 9.55
C SER A 27 23.73 7.21 8.85
N HIS A 28 22.50 7.24 9.35
CA HIS A 28 21.30 6.66 8.75
C HIS A 28 21.16 7.03 7.26
N GLU A 29 21.80 8.11 6.85
CA GLU A 29 21.85 8.59 5.45
C GLU A 29 22.48 7.59 4.47
N LYS A 30 23.37 6.71 4.95
CA LYS A 30 23.98 5.68 4.09
C LYS A 30 23.11 4.44 3.92
N VAL A 31 22.09 4.29 4.75
CA VAL A 31 21.25 3.09 4.81
C VAL A 31 19.99 3.25 3.98
N LEU A 32 19.32 4.40 4.08
CA LEU A 32 18.16 4.69 3.26
C LEU A 32 18.57 5.07 1.83
N PRO A 33 18.10 4.31 0.86
CA PRO A 33 18.43 4.55 -0.53
C PRO A 33 17.70 5.80 -1.04
N THR A 34 18.42 6.87 -1.30
CA THR A 34 17.88 8.06 -1.98
C THR A 34 17.88 7.83 -3.49
N GLY A 35 16.81 8.22 -4.19
CA GLY A 35 16.74 8.10 -5.64
C GLY A 35 15.34 7.97 -6.19
N ILE A 36 15.28 7.57 -7.46
CA ILE A 36 14.05 7.23 -8.18
C ILE A 36 13.96 5.72 -8.28
N PHE A 37 12.77 5.19 -8.06
CA PHE A 37 12.45 3.76 -8.12
C PHE A 37 11.33 3.54 -9.11
N VAL A 38 11.55 2.63 -10.02
CA VAL A 38 10.52 2.17 -10.97
C VAL A 38 10.28 0.70 -10.72
N SER A 39 9.04 0.35 -10.42
CA SER A 39 8.66 -1.03 -10.13
C SER A 39 7.58 -1.51 -11.10
N TYR A 40 7.74 -2.75 -11.51
CA TYR A 40 6.72 -3.51 -12.20
C TYR A 40 6.47 -4.83 -11.48
N GLY A 41 5.24 -5.27 -11.48
CA GLY A 41 4.89 -6.55 -10.92
C GLY A 41 3.56 -7.10 -11.39
N GLN A 42 3.28 -8.30 -10.93
CA GLN A 42 2.01 -8.97 -11.13
C GLN A 42 1.50 -9.49 -9.79
N GLY A 43 0.20 -9.44 -9.59
CA GLY A 43 -0.38 -9.93 -8.36
C GLY A 43 -1.78 -10.46 -8.53
N TRP A 44 -2.16 -11.29 -7.57
CA TRP A 44 -3.53 -11.71 -7.40
C TRP A 44 -4.30 -10.59 -6.70
N TYR A 45 -5.39 -10.15 -7.32
CA TYR A 45 -6.29 -9.15 -6.80
C TYR A 45 -7.65 -9.79 -6.54
N ALA A 46 -8.26 -9.46 -5.41
CA ALA A 46 -9.61 -9.87 -5.05
C ALA A 46 -10.38 -8.66 -4.56
N VAL A 47 -11.60 -8.49 -5.05
CA VAL A 47 -12.48 -7.38 -4.67
C VAL A 47 -13.90 -7.85 -4.43
N LYS A 48 -14.54 -7.25 -3.44
CA LYS A 48 -15.95 -7.39 -3.13
C LYS A 48 -16.53 -6.01 -2.89
N ASP A 49 -17.51 -5.62 -3.70
CA ASP A 49 -18.33 -4.43 -3.52
C ASP A 49 -19.77 -4.84 -3.30
N GLN A 50 -20.21 -4.82 -2.06
CA GLN A 50 -21.52 -5.36 -1.67
C GLN A 50 -22.70 -4.55 -2.20
N TYR A 51 -22.47 -3.32 -2.65
CA TYR A 51 -23.52 -2.51 -3.26
C TYR A 51 -23.97 -3.08 -4.61
N ILE A 52 -23.02 -3.47 -5.46
CA ILE A 52 -23.33 -4.01 -6.79
C ILE A 52 -23.53 -5.52 -6.73
N SER A 53 -22.64 -6.22 -6.00
CA SER A 53 -22.66 -7.68 -5.93
C SER A 53 -22.18 -8.18 -4.57
N LYS A 54 -22.91 -9.16 -4.02
CA LYS A 54 -22.48 -9.87 -2.80
C LYS A 54 -21.32 -10.84 -3.06
N GLU A 55 -20.95 -11.04 -4.31
CA GLU A 55 -19.90 -11.98 -4.71
C GLU A 55 -18.53 -11.32 -4.72
N GLN A 56 -17.50 -12.15 -4.62
CA GLN A 56 -16.12 -11.74 -4.75
C GLN A 56 -15.64 -11.99 -6.20
N TYR A 57 -14.97 -11.00 -6.75
CA TYR A 57 -14.28 -11.08 -8.03
C TYR A 57 -12.79 -11.15 -7.79
N SER A 58 -12.08 -11.96 -8.56
CA SER A 58 -10.64 -12.09 -8.43
C SER A 58 -9.96 -12.41 -9.75
N GLY A 59 -8.68 -12.04 -9.86
CA GLY A 59 -7.88 -12.28 -11.06
C GLY A 59 -6.49 -11.67 -10.94
N MET A 60 -5.71 -11.84 -12.01
CA MET A 60 -4.38 -11.25 -12.09
C MET A 60 -4.47 -9.76 -12.44
N MET A 61 -3.67 -8.95 -11.75
CA MET A 61 -3.66 -7.50 -11.94
C MET A 61 -2.22 -6.98 -12.00
N PRO A 62 -1.78 -6.43 -13.16
CA PRO A 62 -0.49 -5.77 -13.27
C PRO A 62 -0.37 -4.58 -12.33
N TYR A 63 0.82 -4.38 -11.82
CA TYR A 63 1.17 -3.31 -10.88
C TYR A 63 2.33 -2.49 -11.43
N TYR A 64 2.18 -1.19 -11.43
CA TYR A 64 3.19 -0.21 -11.81
C TYR A 64 3.39 0.78 -10.67
N ASN A 65 4.64 1.09 -10.37
CA ASN A 65 4.96 2.06 -9.33
C ASN A 65 6.13 2.95 -9.76
N LEU A 66 5.97 4.25 -9.48
CA LEU A 66 7.03 5.23 -9.54
C LEU A 66 7.18 5.85 -8.16
N GLU A 67 8.39 5.80 -7.61
CA GLU A 67 8.69 6.34 -6.31
C GLU A 67 9.89 7.27 -6.38
N TRP A 68 9.83 8.39 -5.68
CA TRP A 68 10.95 9.25 -5.40
C TRP A 68 11.17 9.32 -3.90
N LEU A 69 12.37 8.96 -3.45
CA LEU A 69 12.79 8.99 -2.06
C LEU A 69 14.00 9.89 -1.90
N ARG A 70 13.91 10.85 -0.99
CA ARG A 70 15.01 11.71 -0.55
C ARG A 70 15.15 11.62 0.95
N PHE A 71 16.36 11.33 1.41
CA PHE A 71 16.67 11.27 2.84
C PHE A 71 17.96 12.03 3.14
N ARG A 72 17.94 12.92 4.13
CA ARG A 72 19.08 13.71 4.58
C ARG A 72 18.90 14.11 6.03
N ASN A 73 19.99 14.15 6.82
CA ASN A 73 20.00 14.62 8.20
C ASN A 73 18.91 13.97 9.08
N LYS A 74 18.80 12.64 9.03
CA LYS A 74 17.82 11.85 9.81
C LYS A 74 16.34 12.12 9.43
N LYS A 75 16.08 12.88 8.37
CA LYS A 75 14.74 13.23 7.87
C LYS A 75 14.67 13.00 6.37
N GLY A 76 13.50 12.62 5.90
CA GLY A 76 13.28 12.42 4.49
C GLY A 76 11.81 12.45 4.15
N TYR A 77 11.56 12.31 2.88
CA TYR A 77 10.21 12.11 2.36
C TYR A 77 10.24 11.20 1.13
N ARG A 78 9.13 10.50 0.93
CA ARG A 78 8.85 9.65 -0.20
C ARG A 78 7.61 10.16 -0.89
N LEU A 79 7.68 10.31 -2.20
CA LEU A 79 6.52 10.45 -3.08
C LEU A 79 6.37 9.15 -3.83
N GLN A 80 5.15 8.63 -3.90
CA GLN A 80 4.87 7.36 -4.57
C GLN A 80 3.58 7.47 -5.38
N PHE A 81 3.64 7.02 -6.61
CA PHE A 81 2.51 6.88 -7.51
C PHE A 81 2.37 5.41 -7.90
N GLU A 82 1.19 4.85 -7.70
CA GLU A 82 0.87 3.47 -8.04
C GLU A 82 -0.31 3.40 -9.00
N TYR A 83 -0.21 2.52 -9.96
CA TYR A 83 -1.26 2.24 -10.92
C TYR A 83 -1.45 0.75 -11.12
N ARG A 84 -2.70 0.33 -11.17
CA ARG A 84 -3.12 -1.04 -11.49
C ARG A 84 -4.33 -1.02 -12.37
N LYS A 85 -4.38 -1.95 -13.33
CA LYS A 85 -5.55 -2.15 -14.17
C LYS A 85 -5.64 -3.60 -14.61
N SER A 86 -6.83 -4.18 -14.55
CA SER A 86 -7.14 -5.48 -15.13
C SER A 86 -8.50 -5.43 -15.80
N THR A 87 -8.65 -6.14 -16.91
CA THR A 87 -9.89 -6.32 -17.65
C THR A 87 -10.40 -7.75 -17.53
N ASP A 88 -9.83 -8.54 -16.61
CA ASP A 88 -10.07 -9.98 -16.52
C ASP A 88 -10.17 -10.45 -15.04
N ILE A 89 -10.86 -9.64 -14.24
CA ILE A 89 -11.24 -10.04 -12.88
C ILE A 89 -12.61 -10.67 -12.97
N SER A 90 -12.74 -11.90 -12.50
CA SER A 90 -13.97 -12.65 -12.67
C SER A 90 -14.44 -13.34 -11.40
N ASN A 91 -15.73 -13.60 -11.32
CA ASN A 91 -16.30 -14.72 -10.61
C ASN A 91 -16.80 -15.77 -11.63
N HIS A 92 -17.45 -16.82 -11.18
CA HIS A 92 -17.83 -17.97 -12.05
C HIS A 92 -18.55 -17.58 -13.35
N ASN A 93 -19.26 -16.44 -13.43
CA ASN A 93 -20.15 -16.10 -14.54
C ASN A 93 -19.98 -14.67 -15.06
N ILE A 94 -19.26 -13.80 -14.40
CA ILE A 94 -19.23 -12.35 -14.68
C ILE A 94 -17.80 -11.86 -14.64
N THR A 95 -17.41 -11.08 -15.64
CA THR A 95 -16.13 -10.37 -15.66
C THR A 95 -16.30 -8.94 -15.16
N THR A 96 -15.26 -8.42 -14.56
CA THR A 96 -15.21 -7.06 -14.04
C THR A 96 -13.88 -6.44 -14.40
N ASP A 97 -13.92 -5.25 -14.98
CA ASP A 97 -12.72 -4.45 -15.15
C ASP A 97 -12.45 -3.69 -13.86
N ALA A 98 -11.22 -3.69 -13.41
CA ALA A 98 -10.81 -2.94 -12.23
C ALA A 98 -9.62 -2.04 -12.53
N GLN A 99 -9.70 -0.81 -12.02
CA GLN A 99 -8.61 0.14 -12.05
C GLN A 99 -8.37 0.73 -10.68
N GLN A 100 -7.11 0.91 -10.30
CA GLN A 100 -6.73 1.55 -9.06
C GLN A 100 -5.59 2.53 -9.31
N VAL A 101 -5.68 3.70 -8.69
CA VAL A 101 -4.64 4.73 -8.66
C VAL A 101 -4.39 5.11 -7.22
N SER A 102 -3.14 5.18 -6.81
CA SER A 102 -2.76 5.68 -5.49
C SER A 102 -1.63 6.68 -5.62
N PHE A 103 -1.76 7.79 -4.92
CA PHE A 103 -0.68 8.74 -4.69
C PHE A 103 -0.44 8.84 -3.19
N SER A 104 0.81 8.78 -2.76
CA SER A 104 1.15 8.93 -1.36
C SER A 104 2.41 9.74 -1.14
N GLN A 105 2.42 10.45 -0.01
CA GLN A 105 3.55 11.18 0.51
C GLN A 105 3.83 10.72 1.94
N ASP A 106 5.04 10.20 2.16
CA ASP A 106 5.51 9.80 3.48
C ASP A 106 6.58 10.77 3.97
N PHE A 107 6.45 11.24 5.18
CA PHE A 107 7.53 11.85 5.92
C PHE A 107 8.25 10.74 6.71
N ILE A 108 9.57 10.78 6.73
CA ILE A 108 10.40 9.69 7.25
C ILE A 108 11.38 10.28 8.24
N PHE A 109 11.38 9.77 9.46
CA PHE A 109 12.30 10.17 10.53
C PHE A 109 13.03 8.94 11.03
N ALA A 110 14.35 9.07 11.27
CA ALA A 110 15.09 8.03 11.93
C ALA A 110 14.55 7.83 13.35
N ALA A 111 14.04 6.64 13.63
CA ALA A 111 13.50 6.28 14.93
C ALA A 111 14.55 5.62 15.84
N GLY A 112 15.58 5.02 15.25
CA GLY A 112 16.69 4.39 15.95
C GLY A 112 17.27 3.22 15.19
N ASP A 113 18.25 2.59 15.82
CA ASP A 113 18.81 1.33 15.38
C ASP A 113 18.90 0.36 16.56
N PHE A 114 18.79 -0.91 16.29
CA PHE A 114 18.89 -1.96 17.31
C PHE A 114 19.70 -3.15 16.78
N PRO A 115 20.52 -3.77 17.63
CA PRO A 115 21.39 -4.86 17.21
C PRO A 115 20.58 -6.14 16.96
N VAL A 116 20.86 -6.79 15.82
CA VAL A 116 20.37 -8.14 15.51
C VAL A 116 21.55 -8.97 15.04
N GLY A 117 22.00 -9.89 15.89
CA GLY A 117 23.25 -10.61 15.69
C GLY A 117 24.47 -9.67 15.68
N SER A 118 25.25 -9.70 14.62
CA SER A 118 26.44 -8.85 14.45
C SER A 118 26.18 -7.53 13.71
N LYS A 119 24.91 -7.17 13.44
CA LYS A 119 24.54 -6.01 12.63
C LYS A 119 23.37 -5.27 13.25
N ASN A 120 23.13 -4.04 12.78
CA ASN A 120 22.00 -3.22 13.21
C ASN A 120 20.86 -3.27 12.21
N VAL A 121 19.62 -3.33 12.73
CA VAL A 121 18.40 -2.99 12.00
C VAL A 121 18.14 -1.52 12.20
N TYR A 122 17.93 -0.79 11.11
CA TYR A 122 17.62 0.63 11.12
C TYR A 122 16.11 0.81 10.99
N ALA A 123 15.52 1.56 11.93
CA ALA A 123 14.08 1.83 11.98
C ALA A 123 13.80 3.29 11.65
N PHE A 124 12.75 3.49 10.85
CA PHE A 124 12.26 4.81 10.46
C PHE A 124 10.76 4.84 10.60
N LEU A 125 10.22 5.95 11.09
CA LEU A 125 8.80 6.17 11.32
C LEU A 125 8.41 7.55 10.84
N GLY A 126 7.13 7.76 10.52
CA GLY A 126 6.61 9.08 10.23
C GLY A 126 5.17 9.12 9.80
N PRO A 127 4.60 10.32 9.68
CA PRO A 127 3.26 10.48 9.14
C PRO A 127 3.23 10.23 7.63
N SER A 128 2.06 9.86 7.13
CA SER A 128 1.80 9.68 5.72
C SER A 128 0.49 10.35 5.31
N VAL A 129 0.46 10.81 4.06
CA VAL A 129 -0.76 11.25 3.38
C VAL A 129 -0.94 10.35 2.17
N GLN A 130 -2.16 9.87 1.95
CA GLN A 130 -2.45 9.01 0.82
C GLN A 130 -3.79 9.39 0.20
N ILE A 131 -3.83 9.39 -1.13
CA ILE A 131 -5.06 9.47 -1.93
C ILE A 131 -5.14 8.16 -2.72
N PHE A 132 -6.22 7.46 -2.56
CA PHE A 132 -6.51 6.22 -3.26
C PHE A 132 -7.81 6.36 -4.00
N TYR A 133 -7.81 6.00 -5.28
CA TYR A 133 -8.96 5.98 -6.16
C TYR A 133 -9.11 4.58 -6.74
N TYR A 134 -10.36 4.12 -6.85
CA TYR A 134 -10.68 2.86 -7.51
C TYR A 134 -11.89 2.99 -8.40
N GLU A 135 -11.94 2.17 -9.41
CA GLU A 135 -13.01 2.07 -10.38
C GLU A 135 -13.25 0.60 -10.73
N LEU A 136 -14.52 0.20 -10.73
CA LEU A 136 -14.96 -1.15 -11.05
C LEU A 136 -16.05 -1.08 -12.10
N TYR A 137 -15.86 -1.75 -13.23
CA TYR A 137 -16.84 -1.90 -14.31
C TYR A 137 -17.35 -3.33 -14.32
N TYR A 138 -18.62 -3.51 -14.05
CA TYR A 138 -19.24 -4.83 -13.98
C TYR A 138 -19.91 -5.18 -15.30
N ASN A 139 -19.40 -6.19 -16.00
CA ASN A 139 -19.92 -6.68 -17.26
C ASN A 139 -21.01 -7.74 -17.02
N PHE A 140 -22.24 -7.30 -16.69
CA PHE A 140 -23.38 -8.21 -16.58
C PHE A 140 -23.94 -8.51 -17.98
N ALA A 141 -23.68 -9.71 -18.49
CA ALA A 141 -24.30 -10.19 -19.71
C ALA A 141 -25.76 -10.58 -19.43
N GLN A 142 -26.69 -9.66 -19.62
CA GLN A 142 -28.12 -10.00 -19.67
C GLN A 142 -28.63 -9.97 -21.12
N PRO A 143 -29.39 -10.99 -21.58
CA PRO A 143 -29.99 -10.96 -22.90
C PRO A 143 -30.92 -9.74 -23.04
N GLY A 144 -30.57 -8.80 -23.90
CA GLY A 144 -31.40 -7.66 -24.27
C GLY A 144 -31.15 -6.34 -23.56
N ASN A 145 -30.36 -6.28 -22.45
CA ASN A 145 -29.96 -5.04 -21.80
C ASN A 145 -28.53 -5.18 -21.23
N TYR A 146 -27.58 -4.61 -21.89
CA TYR A 146 -26.23 -4.49 -21.37
C TYR A 146 -26.21 -3.34 -20.35
N ILE A 147 -26.32 -3.67 -19.07
CA ILE A 147 -26.12 -2.71 -18.01
C ILE A 147 -24.73 -2.98 -17.45
N THR A 148 -23.87 -2.00 -17.56
CA THR A 148 -22.52 -2.03 -17.00
C THR A 148 -22.44 -1.03 -15.85
N PRO A 149 -22.93 -1.39 -14.64
CA PRO A 149 -22.81 -0.49 -13.51
C PRO A 149 -21.33 -0.24 -13.20
N THR A 150 -21.02 1.01 -13.00
CA THR A 150 -19.65 1.43 -12.63
C THR A 150 -19.67 1.93 -11.20
N THR A 151 -18.74 1.42 -10.39
CA THR A 151 -18.48 1.96 -9.06
C THR A 151 -17.19 2.76 -9.08
N LEU A 152 -17.27 4.01 -8.67
CA LEU A 152 -16.15 4.91 -8.45
C LEU A 152 -16.02 5.18 -6.96
N GLY A 153 -14.82 5.09 -6.43
CA GLY A 153 -14.60 5.43 -5.03
C GLY A 153 -13.23 6.05 -4.78
N PHE A 154 -13.15 6.83 -3.74
CA PHE A 154 -11.90 7.42 -3.29
C PHE A 154 -11.73 7.34 -1.77
N LEU A 155 -10.49 7.35 -1.35
CA LEU A 155 -10.06 7.43 0.04
C LEU A 155 -8.89 8.40 0.13
N GLY A 156 -9.12 9.59 0.72
CA GLY A 156 -8.07 10.50 1.14
C GLY A 156 -7.73 10.22 2.61
N SER A 157 -6.48 10.00 2.98
CA SER A 157 -6.14 9.55 4.32
C SER A 157 -4.88 10.21 4.90
N LEU A 158 -4.92 10.41 6.20
CA LEU A 158 -3.77 10.65 7.06
C LEU A 158 -3.43 9.37 7.80
N GLY A 159 -2.16 9.04 7.87
CA GLY A 159 -1.70 7.79 8.46
C GLY A 159 -0.29 7.84 8.99
N ILE A 160 0.25 6.67 9.19
CA ILE A 160 1.63 6.45 9.64
C ILE A 160 2.33 5.49 8.68
N ASN A 161 3.64 5.65 8.54
CA ASN A 161 4.52 4.72 7.85
C ASN A 161 5.64 4.26 8.77
N ALA A 162 6.11 3.04 8.54
CA ALA A 162 7.27 2.46 9.20
C ALA A 162 8.15 1.79 8.15
N ASN A 163 9.47 1.97 8.26
CA ASN A 163 10.45 1.30 7.42
C ASN A 163 11.49 0.65 8.31
N LEU A 164 11.87 -0.59 7.96
CA LEU A 164 12.93 -1.34 8.60
C LEU A 164 13.94 -1.74 7.55
N ILE A 165 15.23 -1.54 7.81
CA ILE A 165 16.30 -1.90 6.90
C ILE A 165 17.34 -2.71 7.66
N TYR A 166 17.58 -3.93 7.18
CA TYR A 166 18.63 -4.80 7.70
C TYR A 166 19.70 -5.05 6.62
N PRO A 167 20.90 -4.44 6.74
CA PRO A 167 22.00 -4.67 5.81
C PRO A 167 22.57 -6.07 6.00
N LEU A 168 22.27 -6.98 5.07
CA LEU A 168 22.83 -8.35 5.09
C LEU A 168 24.33 -8.36 4.77
N ASN A 169 24.76 -7.45 3.88
CA ASN A 169 26.17 -7.19 3.58
C ASN A 169 26.31 -5.84 2.85
N LYS A 170 27.51 -5.49 2.36
CA LYS A 170 27.78 -4.20 1.67
C LYS A 170 26.95 -4.00 0.39
N LYS A 171 26.41 -5.08 -0.17
CA LYS A 171 25.64 -5.05 -1.44
C LYS A 171 24.20 -5.49 -1.30
N LEU A 172 23.77 -5.99 -0.14
CA LEU A 172 22.46 -6.63 0.01
C LEU A 172 21.77 -6.14 1.27
N ASN A 173 20.55 -5.61 1.09
CA ASN A 173 19.65 -5.21 2.17
C ASN A 173 18.38 -6.03 2.15
N LEU A 174 17.87 -6.37 3.33
CA LEU A 174 16.49 -6.78 3.55
C LEU A 174 15.71 -5.57 4.05
N GLU A 175 14.55 -5.29 3.47
CA GLU A 175 13.79 -4.09 3.76
C GLU A 175 12.31 -4.43 3.98
N GLY A 176 11.74 -3.90 5.05
CA GLY A 176 10.33 -3.97 5.36
C GLY A 176 9.72 -2.57 5.37
N PHE A 177 8.54 -2.45 4.81
CA PHE A 177 7.74 -1.22 4.80
C PHE A 177 6.31 -1.54 5.20
N LEU A 178 5.73 -0.68 6.02
CA LEU A 178 4.32 -0.73 6.41
C LEU A 178 3.75 0.68 6.39
N ARG A 179 2.58 0.85 5.79
CA ARG A 179 1.77 2.07 5.86
C ARG A 179 0.35 1.71 6.26
N SER A 180 -0.23 2.51 7.14
CA SER A 180 -1.63 2.38 7.52
C SER A 180 -2.24 3.75 7.74
N ASN A 181 -3.48 3.94 7.31
CA ASN A 181 -4.24 5.14 7.63
C ASN A 181 -4.72 5.11 9.09
N VAL A 182 -4.97 6.30 9.63
CA VAL A 182 -5.57 6.53 10.97
C VAL A 182 -6.90 7.26 10.82
N LEU A 183 -6.93 8.31 10.01
CA LEU A 183 -8.10 9.13 9.72
C LEU A 183 -8.24 9.25 8.20
N SER A 184 -9.48 9.21 7.72
CA SER A 184 -9.75 9.28 6.29
C SER A 184 -11.01 10.08 5.98
N ILE A 185 -11.04 10.58 4.74
CA ILE A 185 -12.25 11.04 4.08
C ILE A 185 -12.49 10.10 2.90
N THR A 186 -13.71 9.65 2.74
CA THR A 186 -14.09 8.73 1.65
C THR A 186 -15.36 9.16 0.97
N GLY A 187 -15.48 8.85 -0.30
CA GLY A 187 -16.70 9.03 -1.09
C GLY A 187 -16.83 7.89 -2.09
N LYS A 188 -18.06 7.62 -2.47
CA LYS A 188 -18.42 6.59 -3.43
C LYS A 188 -19.48 7.14 -4.38
N LYS A 189 -19.35 6.86 -5.65
CA LYS A 189 -20.33 7.17 -6.68
C LYS A 189 -20.64 5.90 -7.47
N ILE A 190 -21.89 5.71 -7.80
CA ILE A 190 -22.33 4.62 -8.65
C ILE A 190 -23.00 5.25 -9.86
N ASP A 191 -22.43 4.97 -11.01
CA ASP A 191 -22.91 5.49 -12.29
C ASP A 191 -23.88 4.46 -12.92
N ASP A 192 -25.06 4.36 -12.33
CA ASP A 192 -26.17 3.60 -12.86
C ASP A 192 -27.47 4.33 -12.49
N GLU A 193 -28.32 4.64 -13.46
CA GLU A 193 -29.58 5.38 -13.24
C GLU A 193 -30.53 4.70 -12.23
N ARG A 194 -30.41 3.38 -12.04
CA ARG A 194 -31.21 2.59 -11.09
C ARG A 194 -30.67 2.64 -9.66
N TYR A 195 -29.41 3.06 -9.48
CA TYR A 195 -28.67 3.06 -8.21
C TYR A 195 -28.15 4.45 -7.86
N ARG A 196 -28.91 5.48 -8.15
CA ARG A 196 -28.50 6.90 -8.10
C ARG A 196 -28.36 7.45 -6.67
N ASP A 197 -27.59 6.78 -5.85
CA ASP A 197 -27.21 7.29 -4.53
C ASP A 197 -25.72 7.72 -4.54
N ASP A 198 -25.48 8.98 -4.92
CA ASP A 198 -24.21 9.62 -4.70
C ASP A 198 -23.93 9.70 -3.20
N GLN A 199 -22.98 8.90 -2.72
CA GLN A 199 -22.61 8.89 -1.33
C GLN A 199 -21.67 10.07 -1.04
N THR A 200 -22.19 11.06 -0.35
CA THR A 200 -21.46 12.29 -0.02
C THR A 200 -20.18 11.98 0.76
N PRO A 201 -19.08 12.71 0.51
CA PRO A 201 -17.83 12.54 1.24
C PRO A 201 -18.04 12.57 2.75
N ALA A 202 -17.44 11.61 3.46
CA ALA A 202 -17.54 11.49 4.90
C ALA A 202 -16.19 11.25 5.55
N PHE A 203 -15.99 11.88 6.73
CA PHE A 203 -14.85 11.56 7.59
C PHE A 203 -15.08 10.21 8.27
N VAL A 204 -14.05 9.38 8.27
CA VAL A 204 -14.08 8.03 8.82
C VAL A 204 -12.77 7.68 9.54
N SER A 205 -12.88 6.87 10.58
CA SER A 205 -11.71 6.32 11.27
C SER A 205 -11.18 5.06 10.55
N VAL A 206 -10.04 4.56 10.98
CA VAL A 206 -9.45 3.31 10.50
C VAL A 206 -10.37 2.09 10.68
N ILE A 207 -11.32 2.14 11.61
CA ILE A 207 -12.31 1.07 11.83
C ILE A 207 -13.32 1.04 10.67
N SER A 208 -13.74 2.21 10.20
CA SER A 208 -14.73 2.34 9.13
C SER A 208 -14.11 2.37 7.74
N ALA A 209 -12.86 2.82 7.62
CA ALA A 209 -12.10 2.73 6.37
C ALA A 209 -10.63 2.48 6.67
N SER A 210 -10.11 1.34 6.23
CA SER A 210 -8.71 0.97 6.40
C SER A 210 -8.01 0.78 5.07
N LYS A 211 -6.81 1.34 4.96
CA LYS A 211 -5.86 1.10 3.88
C LYS A 211 -4.54 0.69 4.51
N ILE A 212 -4.08 -0.50 4.18
CA ILE A 212 -2.83 -1.08 4.69
C ILE A 212 -2.00 -1.47 3.49
N ASP A 213 -0.77 -0.95 3.43
CA ASP A 213 0.25 -1.33 2.47
C ASP A 213 1.41 -1.97 3.22
N PHE A 214 1.73 -3.19 2.90
CA PHE A 214 2.89 -3.91 3.43
C PHE A 214 3.80 -4.31 2.28
N HIS A 215 5.12 -4.14 2.47
CA HIS A 215 6.12 -4.45 1.47
C HIS A 215 7.35 -5.07 2.14
N LEU A 216 7.80 -6.21 1.62
CA LEU A 216 9.02 -6.88 2.03
C LEU A 216 9.89 -7.07 0.80
N SER A 217 11.14 -6.59 0.84
CA SER A 217 12.05 -6.66 -0.32
C SER A 217 13.46 -7.04 0.04
N VAL A 218 14.12 -7.65 -0.94
CA VAL A 218 15.57 -7.86 -0.94
C VAL A 218 16.14 -6.96 -2.02
N ARG A 219 17.05 -6.04 -1.64
CA ARG A 219 17.71 -5.10 -2.55
C ARG A 219 19.18 -5.44 -2.72
N TYR A 220 19.60 -5.53 -3.97
CA TYR A 220 20.99 -5.76 -4.37
C TYR A 220 21.56 -4.53 -5.09
N PHE A 221 22.68 -4.01 -4.61
CA PHE A 221 23.40 -2.88 -5.22
C PHE A 221 24.32 -3.39 -6.32
N LEU A 222 23.91 -3.17 -7.58
CA LEU A 222 24.69 -3.53 -8.78
C LEU A 222 25.89 -2.62 -8.95
N ALA A 223 25.71 -1.33 -8.71
CA ALA A 223 26.72 -0.29 -8.82
C ALA A 223 26.50 0.78 -7.74
N LYS A 224 27.37 1.78 -7.68
CA LYS A 224 27.27 2.90 -6.71
C LYS A 224 25.91 3.63 -6.81
N ASN A 225 25.35 3.73 -8.01
CA ASN A 225 24.14 4.50 -8.28
C ASN A 225 22.96 3.66 -8.77
N VAL A 226 23.10 2.34 -8.86
CA VAL A 226 22.04 1.46 -9.39
C VAL A 226 21.85 0.27 -8.46
N ALA A 227 20.60 0.00 -8.11
CA ALA A 227 20.21 -1.20 -7.39
C ALA A 227 19.01 -1.86 -8.04
N LEU A 228 18.89 -3.17 -7.82
CA LEU A 228 17.77 -4.00 -8.21
C LEU A 228 17.15 -4.59 -6.95
N SER A 229 15.82 -4.64 -6.89
CA SER A 229 15.16 -5.36 -5.80
C SER A 229 14.03 -6.25 -6.29
N VAL A 230 13.84 -7.35 -5.56
CA VAL A 230 12.67 -8.23 -5.67
C VAL A 230 11.87 -8.09 -4.40
N ALA A 231 10.56 -7.98 -4.54
CA ALA A 231 9.69 -7.70 -3.42
C ALA A 231 8.38 -8.49 -3.46
N TYR A 232 7.86 -8.72 -2.28
CA TYR A 232 6.48 -9.09 -2.04
C TYR A 232 5.74 -7.86 -1.51
N LYS A 233 4.58 -7.57 -2.09
CA LYS A 233 3.69 -6.50 -1.64
C LYS A 233 2.31 -7.05 -1.35
N PHE A 234 1.76 -6.66 -0.21
CA PHE A 234 0.38 -6.89 0.19
C PHE A 234 -0.34 -5.56 0.39
N ASP A 235 -1.52 -5.43 -0.18
CA ASP A 235 -2.40 -4.28 -0.01
C ASP A 235 -3.78 -4.74 0.45
N LEU A 236 -4.35 -4.02 1.39
CA LEU A 236 -5.72 -4.17 1.83
C LEU A 236 -6.40 -2.81 1.85
N SER A 237 -7.52 -2.70 1.18
CA SER A 237 -8.41 -1.53 1.22
C SER A 237 -9.80 -1.98 1.66
N ARG A 238 -10.35 -1.35 2.67
CA ARG A 238 -11.68 -1.65 3.21
C ARG A 238 -12.39 -0.35 3.52
N ILE A 239 -13.61 -0.20 3.03
CA ILE A 239 -14.49 0.94 3.30
C ILE A 239 -15.84 0.37 3.72
N ASN A 240 -16.26 0.63 4.98
CA ASN A 240 -17.48 0.10 5.58
C ASN A 240 -18.48 1.21 5.92
N LYS A 241 -18.26 2.45 5.45
CA LYS A 241 -19.14 3.57 5.81
C LYS A 241 -20.55 3.41 5.25
N TRP A 242 -20.62 2.80 4.07
CA TRP A 242 -21.86 2.45 3.37
C TRP A 242 -21.86 0.94 3.11
N ASP A 243 -22.30 0.51 1.92
CA ASP A 243 -22.13 -0.88 1.53
C ASP A 243 -20.64 -1.23 1.44
N PRO A 244 -20.21 -2.31 2.09
CA PRO A 244 -18.82 -2.63 2.21
C PRO A 244 -18.11 -2.83 0.87
N TYR A 245 -17.04 -2.08 0.67
CA TYR A 245 -16.02 -2.34 -0.33
C TYR A 245 -14.79 -2.93 0.36
N ILE A 246 -14.32 -4.07 -0.11
CA ILE A 246 -13.13 -4.74 0.39
C ILE A 246 -12.32 -5.19 -0.82
N ALA A 247 -11.08 -4.75 -0.89
CA ALA A 247 -10.12 -5.19 -1.89
C ALA A 247 -8.80 -5.58 -1.25
N ALA A 248 -8.23 -6.69 -1.70
CA ALA A 248 -6.92 -7.15 -1.26
C ALA A 248 -6.10 -7.59 -2.46
N SER A 249 -4.78 -7.39 -2.40
CA SER A 249 -3.87 -7.91 -3.41
C SER A 249 -2.57 -8.41 -2.81
N ASN A 250 -2.01 -9.44 -3.46
CA ASN A 250 -0.68 -9.97 -3.21
C ASN A 250 0.12 -9.87 -4.51
N SER A 251 1.24 -9.18 -4.52
CA SER A 251 2.00 -8.93 -5.75
C SER A 251 3.48 -9.27 -5.57
N ALA A 252 4.08 -9.88 -6.58
CA ALA A 252 5.53 -9.99 -6.72
C ALA A 252 6.02 -8.84 -7.60
N LEU A 253 7.06 -8.14 -7.16
CA LEU A 253 7.56 -6.93 -7.82
C LEU A 253 9.05 -7.06 -8.13
N ILE A 254 9.44 -6.45 -9.23
CA ILE A 254 10.84 -6.13 -9.57
C ILE A 254 10.97 -4.62 -9.60
N THR A 255 11.98 -4.09 -8.93
CA THR A 255 12.23 -2.65 -8.85
C THR A 255 13.64 -2.33 -9.28
N VAL A 256 13.78 -1.34 -10.15
CA VAL A 256 15.06 -0.71 -10.48
C VAL A 256 15.15 0.61 -9.75
N GLN A 257 16.25 0.83 -9.05
CA GLN A 257 16.56 2.09 -8.39
C GLN A 257 17.70 2.79 -9.09
N VAL A 258 17.55 4.10 -9.32
CA VAL A 258 18.62 4.99 -9.74
C VAL A 258 18.83 6.05 -8.66
N LYS A 259 20.04 6.06 -8.09
CA LYS A 259 20.42 7.04 -7.08
C LYS A 259 20.70 8.39 -7.74
N LEU A 260 20.16 9.46 -7.16
CA LEU A 260 20.38 10.85 -7.56
C LEU A 260 21.50 11.50 -6.74
#